data_7f12d9eb0c84b7638848a661cd9b6ef2
#
_entry.id   7f12d9eb0c84b7638848a661cd9b6ef2
#
_cell.length_a   1.000
_cell.length_b   1.000
_cell.length_c   1.000
_cell.angle_alpha   90.00
_cell.angle_beta   90.00
_cell.angle_gamma   90.00
#
_symmetry.space_group_name_H-M   'P 1'
#
loop_
_entity.id
_entity.type
_entity.pdbx_description
1 polymer ?
#
loop_
_entity_poly.entity_id
_entity_poly.type
_entity_poly.pdbx_seq_one_letter_code
_entity_poly.pdbx_strand_id
1 'polypeptide(L)'
;MTEPISTLTRLPDGQDVFGLLNSVPSPLLCEMSAAAGYHFLVLDMEHLLRSEEELMHCLRACERGGIAAGLRVPAVDPKLIGRALDAGFQAIVLPRVESVSEVEAAVEAAWFPPQGRRSITGGRATGFGALSLDRHIARVNAEPRIIPMIESAAGLAALPSILELPGIAMVLEGALDLALDLGLGPNPFHCDV
;
A
#
# COMPACT_ATOMS: atom_id res chain seq x y z
N MET A 1 10.20 20.53 10.88
CA MET A 1 10.39 19.44 9.92
C MET A 1 9.92 18.18 10.64
N THR A 2 8.81 17.61 10.21
CA THR A 2 8.29 16.33 10.72
C THR A 2 9.27 15.22 10.32
N GLU A 3 9.55 14.27 11.21
CA GLU A 3 10.35 13.11 10.85
C GLU A 3 9.69 12.37 9.68
N PRO A 4 10.47 11.92 8.69
CA PRO A 4 9.92 11.18 7.59
C PRO A 4 9.27 9.89 8.13
N ILE A 5 8.05 9.60 7.69
CA ILE A 5 7.37 8.35 8.02
C ILE A 5 8.22 7.20 7.50
N SER A 6 8.72 6.37 8.40
CA SER A 6 9.61 5.27 8.05
C SER A 6 8.91 4.17 7.27
N THR A 7 7.60 4.04 7.45
CA THR A 7 6.73 3.13 6.70
C THR A 7 5.29 3.67 6.67
N LEU A 8 4.59 3.48 5.56
CA LEU A 8 3.22 3.92 5.36
C LEU A 8 2.23 3.20 6.30
N THR A 9 2.61 2.04 6.81
CA THR A 9 1.80 1.18 7.68
C THR A 9 2.09 1.35 9.18
N ARG A 10 3.02 2.24 9.55
CA ARG A 10 3.28 2.63 10.95
C ARG A 10 3.18 4.14 11.06
N LEU A 11 1.97 4.61 11.25
CA LEU A 11 1.73 6.03 11.49
C LEU A 11 2.18 6.40 12.90
N PRO A 12 2.78 7.60 13.09
CA PRO A 12 3.18 8.06 14.42
C PRO A 12 1.96 8.27 15.30
N ASP A 13 2.03 7.82 16.54
CA ASP A 13 0.95 8.00 17.51
C ASP A 13 0.68 9.49 17.79
N GLY A 14 -0.60 9.87 17.73
CA GLY A 14 -1.07 11.19 18.08
C GLY A 14 -0.69 12.32 17.11
N GLN A 15 -0.24 11.98 15.90
CA GLN A 15 0.02 12.95 14.83
C GLN A 15 -0.95 12.75 13.66
N ASP A 16 -1.46 13.85 13.14
CA ASP A 16 -2.20 13.83 11.89
C ASP A 16 -1.24 13.55 10.73
N VAL A 17 -1.59 12.56 9.92
CA VAL A 17 -0.80 12.14 8.76
C VAL A 17 -1.63 12.38 7.51
N PHE A 18 -1.10 13.18 6.59
CA PHE A 18 -1.77 13.53 5.34
C PHE A 18 -1.13 12.78 4.18
N GLY A 19 -1.96 12.11 3.41
CA GLY A 19 -1.57 11.41 2.19
C GLY A 19 -2.49 11.74 1.03
N LEU A 20 -2.09 11.33 -0.16
CA LEU A 20 -2.86 11.49 -1.37
C LEU A 20 -2.91 10.17 -2.13
N LEU A 21 -4.13 9.71 -2.47
CA LEU A 21 -4.32 8.69 -3.49
C LEU A 21 -4.21 9.38 -4.85
N ASN A 22 -3.13 9.09 -5.56
CA ASN A 22 -2.75 9.84 -6.75
C ASN A 22 -2.98 9.04 -8.03
N SER A 23 -3.99 9.44 -8.77
CA SER A 23 -4.31 8.88 -10.08
C SER A 23 -3.54 9.52 -11.25
N VAL A 24 -2.69 10.54 -11.00
CA VAL A 24 -1.88 11.19 -12.02
C VAL A 24 -0.39 10.85 -11.79
N PRO A 25 0.20 9.88 -12.50
CA PRO A 25 1.57 9.45 -12.29
C PRO A 25 2.55 10.45 -12.91
N SER A 26 2.74 11.56 -12.24
CA SER A 26 3.70 12.59 -12.62
C SER A 26 4.77 12.73 -11.53
N PRO A 27 6.05 12.53 -11.84
CA PRO A 27 7.14 12.79 -10.89
C PRO A 27 7.07 14.20 -10.32
N LEU A 28 6.71 15.20 -11.15
CA LEU A 28 6.54 16.58 -10.69
C LEU A 28 5.45 16.71 -9.62
N LEU A 29 4.32 16.01 -9.78
CA LEU A 29 3.27 16.01 -8.76
C LEU A 29 3.75 15.37 -7.46
N CYS A 30 4.55 14.32 -7.52
CA CYS A 30 5.17 13.71 -6.34
C CYS A 30 6.11 14.70 -5.63
N GLU A 31 6.94 15.42 -6.37
CA GLU A 31 7.81 16.47 -5.82
C GLU A 31 7.01 17.61 -5.19
N MET A 32 5.96 18.07 -5.86
CA MET A 32 5.05 19.11 -5.34
C MET A 32 4.35 18.66 -4.05
N SER A 33 3.88 17.42 -3.99
CA SER A 33 3.24 16.86 -2.80
C SER A 33 4.22 16.79 -1.62
N ALA A 34 5.45 16.37 -1.87
CA ALA A 34 6.50 16.39 -0.84
C ALA A 34 6.79 17.80 -0.35
N ALA A 35 6.92 18.76 -1.26
CA ALA A 35 7.14 20.18 -0.92
C ALA A 35 5.94 20.80 -0.17
N ALA A 36 4.72 20.35 -0.44
CA ALA A 36 3.51 20.78 0.25
C ALA A 36 3.33 20.15 1.65
N GLY A 37 4.20 19.22 2.05
CA GLY A 37 4.18 18.62 3.38
C GLY A 37 3.30 17.37 3.50
N TYR A 38 2.92 16.74 2.38
CA TYR A 38 2.33 15.41 2.44
C TYR A 38 3.33 14.40 2.98
N HIS A 39 2.84 13.42 3.72
CA HIS A 39 3.67 12.40 4.35
C HIS A 39 3.83 11.17 3.46
N PHE A 40 2.81 10.88 2.63
CA PHE A 40 2.83 9.75 1.71
C PHE A 40 1.99 9.99 0.46
N LEU A 41 2.28 9.22 -0.58
CA LEU A 41 1.44 9.06 -1.77
C LEU A 41 1.13 7.58 -1.99
N VAL A 42 -0.11 7.29 -2.40
CA VAL A 42 -0.49 6.00 -2.97
C VAL A 42 -0.66 6.21 -4.48
N LEU A 43 0.20 5.58 -5.27
CA LEU A 43 0.09 5.59 -6.73
C LEU A 43 -0.95 4.55 -7.16
N ASP A 44 -1.76 4.89 -8.15
CA ASP A 44 -2.90 4.09 -8.56
C ASP A 44 -2.62 3.32 -9.85
N MET A 45 -2.76 1.97 -9.80
CA MET A 45 -2.78 1.09 -10.96
C MET A 45 -4.14 0.44 -11.21
N GLU A 46 -5.11 0.64 -10.34
CA GLU A 46 -6.42 -0.01 -10.47
C GLU A 46 -7.24 0.62 -11.60
N HIS A 47 -7.51 1.93 -11.50
CA HIS A 47 -8.43 2.59 -12.43
C HIS A 47 -7.74 3.17 -13.67
N LEU A 48 -6.43 3.12 -13.74
CA LEU A 48 -5.67 3.78 -14.79
C LEU A 48 -4.66 2.82 -15.44
N LEU A 49 -4.67 2.79 -16.77
CA LEU A 49 -3.64 2.10 -17.54
C LEU A 49 -2.33 2.88 -17.44
N ARG A 50 -1.46 2.47 -16.53
CA ARG A 50 -0.17 3.11 -16.28
C ARG A 50 0.98 2.16 -16.56
N SER A 51 2.07 2.70 -17.07
CA SER A 51 3.27 1.92 -17.26
C SER A 51 4.05 1.78 -15.95
N GLU A 52 4.71 0.63 -15.78
CA GLU A 52 5.59 0.41 -14.63
C GLU A 52 6.75 1.41 -14.61
N GLU A 53 7.19 1.89 -15.76
CA GLU A 53 8.25 2.90 -15.88
C GLU A 53 7.83 4.24 -15.28
N GLU A 54 6.60 4.71 -15.60
CA GLU A 54 6.05 5.94 -15.01
C GLU A 54 5.96 5.82 -13.48
N LEU A 55 5.48 4.69 -12.97
CA LEU A 55 5.39 4.43 -11.54
C LEU A 55 6.78 4.40 -10.87
N MET A 56 7.77 3.83 -11.53
CA MET A 56 9.16 3.84 -11.05
C MET A 56 9.75 5.26 -10.99
N HIS A 57 9.41 6.13 -11.92
CA HIS A 57 9.84 7.54 -11.87
C HIS A 57 9.14 8.28 -10.73
N CYS A 58 7.84 8.06 -10.51
CA CYS A 58 7.10 8.62 -9.38
C CYS A 58 7.65 8.14 -8.03
N LEU A 59 7.93 6.84 -7.90
CA LEU A 59 8.55 6.27 -6.71
C LEU A 59 9.88 6.96 -6.36
N ARG A 60 10.76 7.15 -7.36
CA ARG A 60 12.04 7.86 -7.16
C ARG A 60 11.84 9.31 -6.73
N ALA A 61 10.82 9.99 -7.27
CA ALA A 61 10.48 11.36 -6.88
C ALA A 61 9.98 11.40 -5.43
N CYS A 62 9.14 10.46 -5.00
CA CYS A 62 8.71 10.34 -3.60
C CYS A 62 9.92 10.12 -2.67
N GLU A 63 10.80 9.17 -3.00
CA GLU A 63 12.01 8.90 -2.22
C GLU A 63 12.93 10.13 -2.13
N ARG A 64 13.11 10.84 -3.24
CA ARG A 64 13.91 12.07 -3.26
C ARG A 64 13.28 13.17 -2.42
N GLY A 65 11.96 13.23 -2.39
CA GLY A 65 11.18 14.16 -1.57
C GLY A 65 11.09 13.75 -0.10
N GLY A 66 11.52 12.54 0.27
CA GLY A 66 11.47 12.02 1.64
C GLY A 66 10.06 11.63 2.11
N ILE A 67 9.13 11.35 1.18
CA ILE A 67 7.78 10.89 1.49
C ILE A 67 7.61 9.40 1.16
N ALA A 68 6.73 8.73 1.91
CA ALA A 68 6.44 7.33 1.70
C ALA A 68 5.64 7.11 0.40
N ALA A 69 5.87 5.97 -0.29
CA ALA A 69 5.14 5.59 -1.49
C ALA A 69 4.47 4.23 -1.32
N GLY A 70 3.15 4.19 -1.48
CA GLY A 70 2.33 2.99 -1.64
C GLY A 70 1.92 2.79 -3.09
N LEU A 71 1.46 1.59 -3.41
CA LEU A 71 0.90 1.25 -4.73
C LEU A 71 -0.46 0.58 -4.53
N ARG A 72 -1.52 1.14 -5.16
CA ARG A 72 -2.79 0.42 -5.29
C ARG A 72 -2.72 -0.45 -6.54
N VAL A 73 -2.79 -1.77 -6.33
CA VAL A 73 -2.73 -2.77 -7.40
C VAL A 73 -4.12 -3.03 -7.97
N PRO A 74 -4.25 -3.51 -9.22
CA PRO A 74 -5.56 -3.78 -9.84
C PRO A 74 -6.24 -5.04 -9.30
N ALA A 75 -5.49 -5.95 -8.69
CA ALA A 75 -6.00 -7.19 -8.11
C ALA A 75 -4.94 -7.82 -7.20
N VAL A 76 -5.34 -8.85 -6.44
CA VAL A 76 -4.42 -9.65 -5.63
C VAL A 76 -3.59 -10.54 -6.54
N ASP A 77 -2.47 -10.01 -7.02
CA ASP A 77 -1.46 -10.75 -7.80
C ASP A 77 -0.16 -10.85 -6.99
N PRO A 78 0.18 -12.05 -6.49
CA PRO A 78 1.41 -12.26 -5.72
C PRO A 78 2.69 -11.84 -6.44
N LYS A 79 2.74 -11.95 -7.77
CA LYS A 79 3.92 -11.56 -8.55
C LYS A 79 4.04 -10.04 -8.65
N LEU A 80 2.95 -9.34 -8.90
CA LEU A 80 2.93 -7.88 -8.93
C LEU A 80 3.26 -7.31 -7.55
N ILE A 81 2.66 -7.86 -6.48
CA ILE A 81 2.95 -7.47 -5.09
C ILE A 81 4.45 -7.58 -4.80
N GLY A 82 5.05 -8.75 -5.06
CA GLY A 82 6.48 -8.97 -4.85
C GLY A 82 7.35 -7.99 -5.64
N ARG A 83 7.06 -7.78 -6.94
CA ARG A 83 7.79 -6.84 -7.82
C ARG A 83 7.68 -5.39 -7.36
N ALA A 84 6.49 -4.95 -6.93
CA ALA A 84 6.28 -3.60 -6.41
C ALA A 84 7.10 -3.35 -5.13
N LEU A 85 7.10 -4.32 -4.22
CA LEU A 85 7.91 -4.24 -3.00
C LEU A 85 9.42 -4.32 -3.29
N ASP A 86 9.86 -5.08 -4.31
CA ASP A 86 11.26 -5.12 -4.77
C ASP A 86 11.69 -3.80 -5.43
N ALA A 87 10.75 -3.13 -6.08
CA ALA A 87 10.96 -1.79 -6.63
C ALA A 87 11.20 -0.73 -5.54
N GLY A 88 10.64 -0.94 -4.32
CA GLY A 88 10.80 -0.06 -3.19
C GLY A 88 9.50 0.58 -2.66
N PHE A 89 8.34 0.20 -3.20
CA PHE A 89 7.08 0.60 -2.60
C PHE A 89 7.00 0.09 -1.16
N GLN A 90 6.51 0.92 -0.27
CA GLN A 90 6.50 0.61 1.16
C GLN A 90 5.23 -0.11 1.60
N ALA A 91 4.14 0.08 0.87
CA ALA A 91 2.88 -0.59 1.10
C ALA A 91 2.14 -0.89 -0.21
N ILE A 92 1.28 -1.90 -0.17
CA ILE A 92 0.38 -2.30 -1.25
C ILE A 92 -1.05 -2.15 -0.76
N VAL A 93 -1.83 -1.36 -1.47
CA VAL A 93 -3.28 -1.24 -1.25
C VAL A 93 -3.97 -2.25 -2.14
N LEU A 94 -4.79 -3.11 -1.54
CA LEU A 94 -5.59 -4.11 -2.22
C LEU A 94 -7.02 -3.57 -2.39
N PRO A 95 -7.47 -3.29 -3.61
CA PRO A 95 -8.83 -2.82 -3.83
C PRO A 95 -9.83 -3.96 -3.61
N ARG A 96 -11.05 -3.61 -3.28
CA ARG A 96 -12.24 -4.46 -3.21
C ARG A 96 -12.00 -5.83 -2.55
N VAL A 97 -11.41 -5.80 -1.36
CA VAL A 97 -11.21 -7.02 -0.58
C VAL A 97 -12.56 -7.51 -0.04
N GLU A 98 -12.90 -8.76 -0.32
CA GLU A 98 -14.16 -9.38 0.08
C GLU A 98 -13.99 -10.65 0.94
N SER A 99 -12.76 -11.13 1.10
CA SER A 99 -12.48 -12.33 1.89
C SER A 99 -11.14 -12.28 2.63
N VAL A 100 -11.05 -13.02 3.73
CA VAL A 100 -9.82 -13.23 4.49
C VAL A 100 -8.74 -13.87 3.63
N SER A 101 -9.10 -14.83 2.78
CA SER A 101 -8.15 -15.59 1.94
C SER A 101 -7.43 -14.71 0.91
N GLU A 102 -8.09 -13.66 0.39
CA GLU A 102 -7.43 -12.69 -0.50
C GLU A 102 -6.32 -11.93 0.22
N VAL A 103 -6.59 -11.51 1.46
CA VAL A 103 -5.61 -10.79 2.27
C VAL A 103 -4.47 -11.70 2.70
N GLU A 104 -4.75 -12.94 3.09
CA GLU A 104 -3.73 -13.95 3.41
C GLU A 104 -2.78 -14.17 2.24
N ALA A 105 -3.31 -14.35 1.03
CA ALA A 105 -2.49 -14.52 -0.16
C ALA A 105 -1.57 -13.32 -0.43
N ALA A 106 -2.06 -12.10 -0.20
CA ALA A 106 -1.26 -10.89 -0.35
C ALA A 106 -0.18 -10.75 0.74
N VAL A 107 -0.50 -11.09 1.99
CA VAL A 107 0.47 -11.09 3.10
C VAL A 107 1.56 -12.13 2.85
N GLU A 108 1.20 -13.34 2.41
CA GLU A 108 2.18 -14.37 2.02
C GLU A 108 3.11 -13.88 0.89
N ALA A 109 2.60 -13.11 -0.06
CA ALA A 109 3.40 -12.56 -1.15
C ALA A 109 4.30 -11.39 -0.70
N ALA A 110 3.95 -10.71 0.38
CA ALA A 110 4.70 -9.56 0.88
C ALA A 110 5.87 -9.95 1.79
N TRP A 111 5.77 -11.04 2.55
CA TRP A 111 6.77 -11.49 3.50
C TRP A 111 7.63 -12.64 2.97
N PHE A 112 8.86 -12.68 3.44
CA PHE A 112 9.78 -13.79 3.17
C PHE A 112 9.51 -14.99 4.09
N PRO A 113 9.93 -16.22 3.70
CA PRO A 113 9.88 -17.38 4.59
C PRO A 113 10.56 -17.08 5.95
N PRO A 114 10.07 -17.66 7.07
CA PRO A 114 8.95 -18.62 7.15
C PRO A 114 7.56 -17.99 7.22
N GLN A 115 7.43 -16.64 7.36
CA GLN A 115 6.14 -15.97 7.52
C GLN A 115 5.36 -15.83 6.21
N GLY A 116 6.04 -15.87 5.07
CA GLY A 116 5.43 -15.74 3.75
C GLY A 116 6.16 -16.55 2.69
N ARG A 117 5.90 -16.21 1.42
CA ARG A 117 6.43 -16.92 0.24
C ARG A 117 7.11 -16.00 -0.77
N ARG A 118 7.40 -14.76 -0.38
CA ARG A 118 8.08 -13.79 -1.27
C ARG A 118 9.42 -14.34 -1.72
N SER A 119 9.69 -14.25 -3.03
CA SER A 119 11.01 -14.56 -3.59
C SER A 119 11.99 -13.45 -3.26
N ILE A 120 13.26 -13.79 -3.05
CA ILE A 120 14.30 -12.81 -2.71
C ILE A 120 15.12 -12.41 -3.93
N THR A 121 15.48 -11.14 -4.00
CA THR A 121 16.42 -10.59 -4.97
C THR A 121 17.40 -9.64 -4.28
N GLY A 122 18.64 -9.56 -4.77
CA GLY A 122 19.65 -8.60 -4.32
C GLY A 122 19.55 -7.23 -5.00
N GLY A 123 18.36 -6.86 -5.49
CA GLY A 123 18.14 -5.64 -6.26
C GLY A 123 18.11 -4.34 -5.45
N ARG A 124 17.25 -3.42 -5.91
CA ARG A 124 17.13 -2.06 -5.39
C ARG A 124 16.80 -2.00 -3.89
N ALA A 125 15.89 -2.86 -3.42
CA ALA A 125 15.45 -2.91 -2.02
C ALA A 125 16.56 -3.29 -1.02
N THR A 126 17.67 -3.89 -1.50
CA THR A 126 18.87 -4.19 -0.71
C THR A 126 20.01 -3.21 -0.95
N GLY A 127 19.76 -2.11 -1.68
CA GLY A 127 20.81 -1.18 -2.11
C GLY A 127 21.87 -1.87 -2.98
N PHE A 128 21.42 -2.79 -3.87
CA PHE A 128 22.28 -3.57 -4.76
C PHE A 128 23.36 -4.38 -4.03
N GLY A 129 22.98 -4.93 -2.87
CA GLY A 129 23.85 -5.77 -2.05
C GLY A 129 24.58 -5.03 -0.92
N ALA A 130 24.33 -3.74 -0.72
CA ALA A 130 24.85 -3.00 0.44
C ALA A 130 24.25 -3.48 1.77
N LEU A 131 23.01 -3.93 1.75
CA LEU A 131 22.34 -4.58 2.89
C LEU A 131 22.42 -6.09 2.71
N SER A 132 22.87 -6.82 3.74
CA SER A 132 22.86 -8.30 3.71
C SER A 132 21.42 -8.82 3.62
N LEU A 133 21.27 -9.99 2.97
CA LEU A 133 19.95 -10.60 2.77
C LEU A 133 19.26 -10.93 4.11
N ASP A 134 20.01 -11.41 5.12
CA ASP A 134 19.44 -11.71 6.44
C ASP A 134 18.84 -10.45 7.10
N ARG A 135 19.55 -9.33 7.04
CA ARG A 135 19.03 -8.05 7.56
C ARG A 135 17.83 -7.56 6.76
N HIS A 136 17.85 -7.76 5.45
CA HIS A 136 16.72 -7.40 4.58
C HIS A 136 15.48 -8.22 4.94
N ILE A 137 15.60 -9.55 5.05
CA ILE A 137 14.52 -10.45 5.44
C ILE A 137 13.95 -10.04 6.81
N ALA A 138 14.82 -9.89 7.81
CA ALA A 138 14.39 -9.51 9.16
C ALA A 138 13.62 -8.19 9.17
N ARG A 139 14.09 -7.18 8.44
CA ARG A 139 13.41 -5.87 8.33
C ARG A 139 12.05 -5.99 7.65
N VAL A 140 11.96 -6.71 6.53
CA VAL A 140 10.71 -6.86 5.78
C VAL A 140 9.66 -7.61 6.59
N ASN A 141 10.06 -8.70 7.25
CA ASN A 141 9.15 -9.54 8.02
C ASN A 141 8.73 -8.92 9.37
N ALA A 142 9.39 -7.84 9.80
CA ALA A 142 9.00 -7.10 11.01
C ALA A 142 7.90 -6.06 10.76
N GLU A 143 7.54 -5.80 9.51
CA GLU A 143 6.64 -4.68 9.17
C GLU A 143 5.44 -5.16 8.35
N PRO A 144 4.21 -4.72 8.69
CA PRO A 144 3.04 -4.90 7.82
C PRO A 144 3.28 -4.12 6.52
N ARG A 145 2.74 -4.63 5.40
CA ARG A 145 2.90 -3.99 4.08
C ARG A 145 1.64 -4.03 3.24
N ILE A 146 0.61 -4.67 3.74
CA ILE A 146 -0.66 -4.82 3.04
C ILE A 146 -1.71 -3.92 3.72
N ILE A 147 -2.43 -3.17 2.90
CA ILE A 147 -3.54 -2.30 3.30
C ILE A 147 -4.78 -2.76 2.52
N PRO A 148 -5.66 -3.57 3.12
CA PRO A 148 -6.93 -3.93 2.49
C PRO A 148 -7.83 -2.70 2.33
N MET A 149 -8.48 -2.56 1.17
CA MET A 149 -9.49 -1.53 0.94
C MET A 149 -10.87 -2.16 1.07
N ILE A 150 -11.68 -1.62 1.99
CA ILE A 150 -13.02 -2.10 2.31
C ILE A 150 -14.04 -1.18 1.61
N GLU A 151 -14.72 -1.74 0.63
CA GLU A 151 -15.58 -0.99 -0.28
C GLU A 151 -16.76 -1.83 -0.81
N SER A 152 -17.10 -2.91 -0.08
CA SER A 152 -18.27 -3.74 -0.32
C SER A 152 -18.87 -4.28 0.98
N ALA A 153 -20.14 -4.66 0.95
CA ALA A 153 -20.81 -5.30 2.09
C ALA A 153 -20.13 -6.61 2.52
N ALA A 154 -19.60 -7.38 1.53
CA ALA A 154 -18.85 -8.61 1.80
C ALA A 154 -17.52 -8.29 2.52
N GLY A 155 -16.78 -7.27 2.05
CA GLY A 155 -15.57 -6.80 2.71
C GLY A 155 -15.82 -6.31 4.11
N LEU A 156 -16.91 -5.56 4.33
CA LEU A 156 -17.31 -5.09 5.66
C LEU A 156 -17.64 -6.26 6.60
N ALA A 157 -18.32 -7.29 6.10
CA ALA A 157 -18.60 -8.50 6.88
C ALA A 157 -17.34 -9.30 7.24
N ALA A 158 -16.33 -9.31 6.37
CA ALA A 158 -15.05 -9.98 6.58
C ALA A 158 -14.06 -9.17 7.45
N LEU A 159 -14.29 -7.86 7.62
CA LEU A 159 -13.37 -6.92 8.27
C LEU A 159 -12.88 -7.36 9.65
N PRO A 160 -13.75 -7.84 10.59
CA PRO A 160 -13.26 -8.30 11.90
C PRO A 160 -12.18 -9.37 11.81
N SER A 161 -12.38 -10.36 10.92
CA SER A 161 -11.41 -11.44 10.71
C SER A 161 -10.16 -10.99 9.94
N ILE A 162 -10.29 -10.02 9.04
CA ILE A 162 -9.16 -9.40 8.34
C ILE A 162 -8.24 -8.69 9.33
N LEU A 163 -8.79 -7.97 10.30
CA LEU A 163 -8.02 -7.23 11.30
C LEU A 163 -7.27 -8.15 12.29
N GLU A 164 -7.66 -9.41 12.40
CA GLU A 164 -6.95 -10.42 13.21
C GLU A 164 -5.73 -11.01 12.49
N LEU A 165 -5.60 -10.81 11.17
CA LEU A 165 -4.48 -11.35 10.40
C LEU A 165 -3.15 -10.70 10.79
N PRO A 166 -2.09 -11.50 10.95
CA PRO A 166 -0.76 -10.95 11.12
C PRO A 166 -0.36 -10.17 9.86
N GLY A 167 0.25 -8.99 10.06
CA GLY A 167 0.70 -8.16 8.93
C GLY A 167 -0.31 -7.13 8.44
N ILE A 168 -1.48 -7.05 9.06
CA ILE A 168 -2.45 -5.98 8.84
C ILE A 168 -2.39 -5.01 10.02
N ALA A 169 -2.06 -3.74 9.74
CA ALA A 169 -2.01 -2.67 10.74
C ALA A 169 -3.09 -1.61 10.52
N MET A 170 -3.65 -1.55 9.33
CA MET A 170 -4.69 -0.61 8.93
C MET A 170 -5.48 -1.13 7.74
N VAL A 171 -6.63 -0.54 7.52
CA VAL A 171 -7.45 -0.71 6.32
C VAL A 171 -7.71 0.66 5.70
N LEU A 172 -8.05 0.69 4.42
CA LEU A 172 -8.50 1.87 3.71
C LEU A 172 -10.00 1.73 3.44
N GLU A 173 -10.74 2.79 3.69
CA GLU A 173 -12.16 2.86 3.36
C GLU A 173 -12.34 3.29 1.90
N GLY A 174 -13.25 2.62 1.16
CA GLY A 174 -13.73 3.00 -0.16
C GLY A 174 -15.20 3.39 -0.12
N ALA A 175 -15.53 4.49 0.58
CA ALA A 175 -16.89 4.90 0.90
C ALA A 175 -17.83 5.02 -0.30
N LEU A 176 -17.33 5.46 -1.46
CA LEU A 176 -18.15 5.62 -2.66
C LEU A 176 -18.61 4.27 -3.21
N ASP A 177 -17.71 3.33 -3.36
CA ASP A 177 -18.01 1.98 -3.86
C ASP A 177 -18.82 1.20 -2.83
N LEU A 178 -18.53 1.37 -1.54
CA LEU A 178 -19.33 0.80 -0.46
C LEU A 178 -20.78 1.32 -0.49
N ALA A 179 -21.00 2.62 -0.68
CA ALA A 179 -22.34 3.20 -0.83
C ALA A 179 -23.09 2.61 -2.02
N LEU A 180 -22.41 2.41 -3.16
CA LEU A 180 -23.00 1.79 -4.34
C LEU A 180 -23.34 0.31 -4.10
N ASP A 181 -22.45 -0.45 -3.46
CA ASP A 181 -22.65 -1.86 -3.16
C ASP A 181 -23.81 -2.08 -2.18
N LEU A 182 -23.98 -1.17 -1.21
CA LEU A 182 -25.11 -1.15 -0.29
C LEU A 182 -26.43 -0.66 -0.91
N GLY A 183 -26.44 -0.23 -2.18
CA GLY A 183 -27.62 0.29 -2.86
C GLY A 183 -28.05 1.68 -2.42
N LEU A 184 -27.17 2.44 -1.77
CA LEU A 184 -27.43 3.79 -1.24
C LEU A 184 -27.17 4.90 -2.27
N GLY A 185 -26.80 4.52 -3.53
CA GLY A 185 -26.41 5.45 -4.57
C GLY A 185 -25.01 6.05 -4.36
N PRO A 186 -24.57 6.98 -5.25
CA PRO A 186 -23.20 7.51 -5.22
C PRO A 186 -23.03 8.61 -4.15
N ASN A 187 -23.32 8.30 -2.90
CA ASN A 187 -23.21 9.22 -1.78
C ASN A 187 -22.29 8.65 -0.68
N PRO A 188 -20.99 8.96 -0.68
CA PRO A 188 -20.04 8.46 0.30
C PRO A 188 -20.25 9.03 1.71
N PHE A 189 -21.14 10.02 1.85
CA PHE A 189 -21.49 10.62 3.16
C PHE A 189 -22.87 10.16 3.65
N HIS A 190 -23.40 9.08 3.12
CA HIS A 190 -24.64 8.51 3.62
C HIS A 190 -24.41 7.96 5.05
N CYS A 191 -25.41 8.15 5.95
CA CYS A 191 -25.26 7.77 7.37
C CYS A 191 -25.06 6.27 7.64
N ASP A 192 -25.33 5.43 6.63
CA ASP A 192 -25.15 3.97 6.71
C ASP A 192 -23.86 3.49 6.03
N VAL A 193 -23.01 4.41 5.55
CA VAL A 193 -21.66 4.19 5.03
C VAL A 193 -20.65 4.62 6.09
#